data_31482e433d2b3c19035d6b954ed6318a
#
_entry.id   31482e433d2b3c19035d6b954ed6318a
#
_cell.length_a   1.000
_cell.length_b   1.000
_cell.length_c   1.000
_cell.angle_alpha   90.00
_cell.angle_beta   90.00
_cell.angle_gamma   90.00
#
_symmetry.space_group_name_H-M   'P 1'
#
loop_
_entity.id
_entity.type
_entity.pdbx_description
1 polymer ?
#
loop_
_entity_poly.entity_id
_entity_poly.type
_entity_poly.pdbx_seq_one_letter_code
_entity_poly.pdbx_strand_id
1 'polypeptide(L)'
;MKVPQHIELAGYDKIHYINTMYPWEGHIYRRPAGYGKEKGKGMFSQAEYNPVGSYIRKFDLNDGLRGKRIILSFEGVEQAFYVWVNGEFVGYAEDSFTVSEFDITSYVKDKDNLLAVEVHKRSTAAFLEDQDFFRFFGIFRDVNLYGIPAVHVEDLWIRPKYHPEDGKAELELDIRL
;
A
#
# COMPACT_ATOMS: atom_id res chain seq x y z
N MET A 1 14.20 8.98 7.54
CA MET A 1 13.09 9.94 7.79
C MET A 1 12.10 9.34 8.79
N LYS A 2 11.25 10.17 9.40
CA LYS A 2 10.14 9.69 10.24
C LYS A 2 8.99 9.22 9.34
N VAL A 3 8.31 8.14 9.69
CA VAL A 3 7.07 7.65 9.09
C VAL A 3 5.97 7.80 10.15
N PRO A 4 4.75 8.25 9.81
CA PRO A 4 4.24 8.57 8.46
C PRO A 4 4.69 9.94 7.95
N GLN A 5 5.08 10.01 6.66
CA GLN A 5 5.41 11.26 5.98
C GLN A 5 5.65 11.03 4.48
N HIS A 6 5.27 12.00 3.63
CA HIS A 6 5.69 12.02 2.23
C HIS A 6 7.18 12.35 2.09
N ILE A 7 7.82 11.76 1.10
CA ILE A 7 9.27 11.91 0.85
C ILE A 7 9.61 13.36 0.48
N GLU A 8 8.75 14.04 -0.28
CA GLU A 8 8.91 15.43 -0.65
C GLU A 8 8.86 16.37 0.56
N LEU A 9 7.92 16.14 1.49
CA LEU A 9 7.80 16.94 2.71
C LEU A 9 8.97 16.71 3.68
N ALA A 10 9.64 15.57 3.55
CA ALA A 10 10.88 15.29 4.28
C ALA A 10 12.13 15.93 3.62
N GLY A 11 11.96 16.56 2.45
CA GLY A 11 13.03 17.27 1.74
C GLY A 11 13.92 16.39 0.85
N TYR A 12 13.50 15.15 0.56
CA TYR A 12 14.29 14.23 -0.29
C TYR A 12 13.90 14.26 -1.75
N ASP A 13 12.75 14.86 -2.10
CA ASP A 13 12.34 15.08 -3.48
C ASP A 13 11.58 16.40 -3.60
N LYS A 14 11.25 16.80 -4.82
CA LYS A 14 10.51 18.02 -5.13
C LYS A 14 9.02 17.74 -5.22
N ILE A 15 8.23 18.68 -4.72
CA ILE A 15 6.78 18.66 -4.91
C ILE A 15 6.49 19.01 -6.37
N HIS A 16 5.75 18.14 -7.04
CA HIS A 16 5.25 18.36 -8.39
C HIS A 16 3.74 18.56 -8.39
N TYR A 17 3.30 19.53 -9.16
CA TYR A 17 1.92 19.65 -9.57
C TYR A 17 1.80 19.32 -11.04
N ILE A 18 1.10 18.23 -11.36
CA ILE A 18 0.93 17.76 -12.72
C ILE A 18 -0.54 17.42 -12.90
N ASN A 19 -1.24 18.18 -13.72
CA ASN A 19 -2.64 17.94 -14.06
C ASN A 19 -2.86 17.43 -15.49
N THR A 20 -1.80 17.33 -16.31
CA THR A 20 -1.93 17.01 -17.73
C THR A 20 -0.98 15.92 -18.21
N MET A 21 0.29 15.99 -17.89
CA MET A 21 1.32 15.08 -18.44
C MET A 21 2.36 14.70 -17.40
N TYR A 22 2.84 13.45 -17.49
CA TYR A 22 4.04 13.03 -16.76
C TYR A 22 5.31 13.44 -17.50
N PRO A 23 6.47 13.61 -16.83
CA PRO A 23 7.71 14.08 -17.46
C PRO A 23 8.19 13.26 -18.66
N TRP A 24 7.81 12.00 -18.74
CA TRP A 24 8.16 11.07 -19.82
C TRP A 24 7.04 10.81 -20.80
N GLU A 25 5.89 11.45 -20.65
CA GLU A 25 4.79 11.33 -21.61
C GLU A 25 5.07 12.09 -22.88
N GLY A 26 4.96 11.38 -23.99
CA GLY A 26 5.14 11.98 -25.30
C GLY A 26 3.92 12.64 -25.87
N HIS A 27 2.72 12.57 -25.27
CA HIS A 27 1.55 13.11 -25.94
C HIS A 27 0.20 13.02 -25.22
N ILE A 28 -0.82 13.62 -25.87
CA ILE A 28 -2.24 13.71 -25.49
C ILE A 28 -2.91 12.44 -24.95
N TYR A 29 -2.38 11.27 -25.24
CA TYR A 29 -2.88 9.99 -24.70
C TYR A 29 -2.15 9.54 -23.43
N ARG A 30 -1.32 10.39 -22.87
CA ARG A 30 -0.58 10.11 -21.63
C ARG A 30 0.21 8.80 -21.68
N ARG A 31 0.81 8.51 -22.82
CA ARG A 31 1.70 7.36 -22.96
C ARG A 31 3.13 7.76 -22.71
N PRO A 32 3.90 6.93 -22.03
CA PRO A 32 5.34 7.16 -21.93
C PRO A 32 5.98 7.34 -23.31
N ALA A 33 6.90 8.28 -23.43
CA ALA A 33 7.61 8.52 -24.68
C ALA A 33 8.30 7.23 -25.15
N GLY A 34 8.10 6.85 -26.41
CA GLY A 34 8.65 5.60 -26.94
C GLY A 34 7.86 4.33 -26.63
N TYR A 35 6.75 4.41 -25.90
CA TYR A 35 5.91 3.25 -25.62
C TYR A 35 5.51 2.52 -26.89
N GLY A 36 5.76 1.21 -26.93
CA GLY A 36 5.47 0.35 -28.08
C GLY A 36 6.43 0.49 -29.27
N LYS A 37 7.40 1.43 -29.25
CA LYS A 37 8.40 1.60 -30.32
C LYS A 37 9.64 0.73 -30.10
N GLU A 38 10.06 0.57 -28.86
CA GLU A 38 11.21 -0.27 -28.50
C GLU A 38 10.85 -1.16 -27.32
N LYS A 39 11.31 -2.41 -27.36
CA LYS A 39 11.04 -3.37 -26.28
C LYS A 39 11.67 -2.87 -24.98
N GLY A 40 10.83 -2.76 -23.93
CA GLY A 40 11.26 -2.33 -22.62
C GLY A 40 11.39 -0.83 -22.40
N LYS A 41 11.33 0.00 -23.44
CA LYS A 41 11.30 1.45 -23.32
C LYS A 41 9.87 1.97 -23.11
N GLY A 42 9.74 2.98 -22.28
CA GLY A 42 8.46 3.61 -21.97
C GLY A 42 7.67 2.93 -20.87
N MET A 43 8.22 1.90 -20.22
CA MET A 43 7.65 1.36 -18.99
C MET A 43 7.88 2.33 -17.83
N PHE A 44 6.90 2.46 -16.94
CA PHE A 44 7.00 3.39 -15.80
C PHE A 44 8.23 3.16 -14.93
N SER A 45 8.54 1.89 -14.64
CA SER A 45 9.72 1.50 -13.85
C SER A 45 11.06 1.86 -14.50
N GLN A 46 11.06 2.12 -15.80
CA GLN A 46 12.25 2.47 -16.60
C GLN A 46 12.24 3.93 -17.06
N ALA A 47 11.28 4.71 -16.61
CA ALA A 47 11.20 6.12 -16.93
C ALA A 47 12.42 6.88 -16.41
N GLU A 48 12.92 7.84 -17.17
CA GLU A 48 14.10 8.63 -16.83
C GLU A 48 13.98 9.32 -15.46
N TYR A 49 12.78 9.71 -15.09
CA TYR A 49 12.50 10.32 -13.79
C TYR A 49 11.41 9.55 -13.04
N ASN A 50 11.82 8.48 -12.37
CA ASN A 50 10.97 7.73 -11.44
C ASN A 50 11.70 7.55 -10.10
N PRO A 51 11.61 8.53 -9.19
CA PRO A 51 12.24 8.43 -7.89
C PRO A 51 11.74 7.23 -7.11
N VAL A 52 12.65 6.62 -6.35
CA VAL A 52 12.37 5.46 -5.48
C VAL A 52 12.76 5.79 -4.06
N GLY A 53 11.85 5.56 -3.12
CA GLY A 53 12.09 5.68 -1.70
C GLY A 53 12.37 4.31 -1.07
N SER A 54 13.58 4.11 -0.55
CA SER A 54 13.96 2.88 0.14
C SER A 54 13.89 3.07 1.65
N TYR A 55 13.12 2.22 2.32
CA TYR A 55 12.91 2.25 3.76
C TYR A 55 13.43 0.96 4.39
N ILE A 56 14.12 1.10 5.53
CA ILE A 56 14.59 -0.04 6.32
C ILE A 56 14.21 0.20 7.78
N ARG A 57 13.64 -0.83 8.42
CA ARG A 57 13.29 -0.83 9.83
C ARG A 57 13.66 -2.15 10.48
N LYS A 58 14.39 -2.08 11.59
CA LYS A 58 14.57 -3.23 12.50
C LYS A 58 13.45 -3.26 13.53
N PHE A 59 12.96 -4.45 13.87
CA PHE A 59 11.91 -4.63 14.87
C PHE A 59 11.97 -6.01 15.52
N ASP A 60 11.42 -6.09 16.72
CA ASP A 60 11.18 -7.34 17.44
C ASP A 60 9.68 -7.59 17.52
N LEU A 61 9.27 -8.85 17.54
CA LEU A 61 7.89 -9.19 17.81
C LEU A 61 7.58 -8.95 19.30
N ASN A 62 6.49 -8.22 19.55
CA ASN A 62 5.92 -8.11 20.88
C ASN A 62 5.42 -9.47 21.35
N ASP A 63 5.56 -9.77 22.65
CA ASP A 63 5.12 -11.04 23.26
C ASP A 63 3.65 -11.37 22.95
N GLY A 64 2.79 -10.35 22.88
CA GLY A 64 1.38 -10.51 22.53
C GLY A 64 1.11 -10.95 21.09
N LEU A 65 2.10 -10.91 20.22
CA LEU A 65 1.99 -11.33 18.81
C LEU A 65 2.49 -12.76 18.59
N ARG A 66 3.30 -13.31 19.50
CA ARG A 66 3.90 -14.63 19.32
C ARG A 66 2.86 -15.72 19.19
N GLY A 67 3.09 -16.66 18.28
CA GLY A 67 2.21 -17.79 18.02
C GLY A 67 0.88 -17.44 17.35
N LYS A 68 0.70 -16.21 16.90
CA LYS A 68 -0.44 -15.76 16.10
C LYS A 68 -0.06 -15.65 14.62
N ARG A 69 -1.07 -15.57 13.78
CA ARG A 69 -0.92 -15.13 12.40
C ARG A 69 -0.56 -13.63 12.41
N ILE A 70 0.56 -13.25 11.83
CA ILE A 70 1.10 -11.89 11.90
C ILE A 70 0.83 -11.16 10.61
N ILE A 71 0.11 -10.05 10.70
CA ILE A 71 -0.22 -9.20 9.57
C ILE A 71 0.58 -7.89 9.68
N LEU A 72 1.24 -7.54 8.59
CA LEU A 72 1.85 -6.23 8.37
C LEU A 72 0.88 -5.39 7.55
N SER A 73 0.38 -4.31 8.14
CA SER A 73 -0.63 -3.42 7.56
C SER A 73 -0.02 -2.06 7.25
N PHE A 74 -0.13 -1.64 6.00
CA PHE A 74 0.18 -0.29 5.55
C PHE A 74 -1.12 0.46 5.35
N GLU A 75 -1.38 1.46 6.16
CA GLU A 75 -2.63 2.23 6.13
C GLU A 75 -2.72 3.18 4.92
N GLY A 76 -1.59 3.45 4.26
CA GLY A 76 -1.51 4.22 3.03
C GLY A 76 -0.07 4.43 2.59
N VAL A 77 0.21 4.04 1.35
CA VAL A 77 1.51 4.21 0.69
C VAL A 77 1.28 4.76 -0.71
N GLU A 78 1.78 5.92 -0.99
CA GLU A 78 1.71 6.54 -2.30
C GLU A 78 3.08 6.38 -2.99
N GLN A 79 3.25 5.61 -4.06
CA GLN A 79 2.23 4.91 -4.83
C GLN A 79 2.41 3.40 -4.78
N ALA A 80 3.16 2.83 -5.73
CA ALA A 80 3.45 1.41 -5.78
C ALA A 80 4.61 1.04 -4.86
N PHE A 81 4.53 -0.09 -4.19
CA PHE A 81 5.60 -0.50 -3.31
C PHE A 81 5.78 -2.02 -3.22
N TYR A 82 7.02 -2.37 -2.93
CA TYR A 82 7.46 -3.74 -2.70
C TYR A 82 7.88 -3.90 -1.23
N VAL A 83 7.64 -5.09 -0.69
CA VAL A 83 7.90 -5.41 0.72
C VAL A 83 8.78 -6.65 0.83
N TRP A 84 9.80 -6.57 1.68
CA TRP A 84 10.65 -7.69 2.08
C TRP A 84 10.74 -7.75 3.60
N VAL A 85 10.74 -8.97 4.13
CA VAL A 85 11.01 -9.24 5.54
C VAL A 85 12.16 -10.23 5.63
N ASN A 86 13.20 -9.90 6.39
CA ASN A 86 14.40 -10.71 6.57
C ASN A 86 15.10 -11.14 5.27
N GLY A 87 14.99 -10.31 4.23
CA GLY A 87 15.55 -10.55 2.89
C GLY A 87 14.65 -11.34 1.94
N GLU A 88 13.55 -11.88 2.41
CA GLU A 88 12.57 -12.61 1.60
C GLU A 88 11.51 -11.66 1.05
N PHE A 89 11.17 -11.80 -0.23
CA PHE A 89 10.11 -11.02 -0.85
C PHE A 89 8.75 -11.45 -0.34
N VAL A 90 7.99 -10.49 0.17
CA VAL A 90 6.67 -10.72 0.76
C VAL A 90 5.55 -10.39 -0.23
N GLY A 91 5.64 -9.23 -0.89
CA GLY A 91 4.57 -8.81 -1.79
C GLY A 91 4.74 -7.42 -2.38
N TYR A 92 3.75 -7.06 -3.18
CA TYR A 92 3.62 -5.82 -3.91
C TYR A 92 2.20 -5.28 -3.77
N ALA A 93 2.07 -3.96 -3.72
CA ALA A 93 0.78 -3.27 -3.79
C ALA A 93 0.93 -1.92 -4.49
N GLU A 94 -0.17 -1.40 -5.05
CA GLU A 94 -0.23 -0.08 -5.70
C GLU A 94 -1.59 0.56 -5.50
N ASP A 95 -2.22 0.60 -4.46
CA ASP A 95 -3.40 1.40 -4.14
C ASP A 95 -3.02 2.38 -3.03
N SER A 96 -2.94 3.66 -3.36
CA SER A 96 -2.38 4.66 -2.47
C SER A 96 -3.22 4.91 -1.22
N PHE A 97 -4.53 4.81 -1.31
CA PHE A 97 -5.43 5.34 -0.30
C PHE A 97 -6.18 4.28 0.49
N THR A 98 -6.10 3.02 0.08
CA THR A 98 -6.63 1.89 0.83
C THR A 98 -5.54 1.16 1.59
N VAL A 99 -5.95 0.34 2.55
CA VAL A 99 -5.04 -0.45 3.37
C VAL A 99 -4.48 -1.61 2.55
N SER A 100 -3.16 -1.81 2.63
CA SER A 100 -2.48 -2.96 2.04
C SER A 100 -1.94 -3.85 3.14
N GLU A 101 -2.37 -5.11 3.17
CA GLU A 101 -2.05 -6.07 4.21
C GLU A 101 -1.27 -7.27 3.66
N PHE A 102 -0.27 -7.68 4.43
CA PHE A 102 0.60 -8.81 4.08
C PHE A 102 0.70 -9.78 5.26
N ASP A 103 0.42 -11.04 5.02
CA ASP A 103 0.70 -12.09 5.99
C ASP A 103 2.21 -12.37 6.02
N ILE A 104 2.84 -12.00 7.12
CA ILE A 104 4.29 -12.16 7.28
C ILE A 104 4.66 -13.26 8.29
N THR A 105 3.70 -14.09 8.69
CA THR A 105 3.87 -15.11 9.74
C THR A 105 5.06 -16.02 9.48
N SER A 106 5.25 -16.46 8.23
CA SER A 106 6.36 -17.36 7.85
C SER A 106 7.72 -16.66 7.69
N TYR A 107 7.74 -15.33 7.66
CA TYR A 107 8.93 -14.53 7.41
C TYR A 107 9.57 -13.98 8.68
N VAL A 108 8.80 -13.87 9.77
CA VAL A 108 9.24 -13.21 11.00
C VAL A 108 9.88 -14.19 11.99
N LYS A 109 10.79 -13.64 12.78
CA LYS A 109 11.43 -14.26 13.95
C LYS A 109 10.99 -13.51 15.19
N ASP A 110 11.24 -14.07 16.38
CA ASP A 110 10.93 -13.37 17.64
C ASP A 110 11.70 -12.06 17.79
N LYS A 111 12.93 -12.01 17.28
CA LYS A 111 13.81 -10.83 17.39
C LYS A 111 14.63 -10.60 16.12
N ASP A 112 15.20 -9.40 16.07
CA ASP A 112 16.12 -8.98 15.00
C ASP A 112 15.53 -9.10 13.60
N ASN A 113 14.26 -8.77 13.45
CA ASN A 113 13.62 -8.71 12.13
C ASN A 113 14.06 -7.45 11.37
N LEU A 114 14.17 -7.58 10.07
CA LEU A 114 14.45 -6.50 9.14
C LEU A 114 13.32 -6.37 8.14
N LEU A 115 12.59 -5.27 8.21
CA LEU A 115 11.62 -4.86 7.20
C LEU A 115 12.32 -3.93 6.20
N ALA A 116 12.21 -4.23 4.91
CA ALA A 116 12.60 -3.35 3.82
C ALA A 116 11.39 -3.07 2.93
N VAL A 117 11.23 -1.82 2.53
CA VAL A 117 10.15 -1.36 1.65
C VAL A 117 10.73 -0.46 0.58
N GLU A 118 10.37 -0.69 -0.66
CA GLU A 118 10.75 0.14 -1.80
C GLU A 118 9.50 0.76 -2.41
N VAL A 119 9.40 2.08 -2.40
CA VAL A 119 8.24 2.84 -2.87
C VAL A 119 8.60 3.59 -4.13
N HIS A 120 7.87 3.35 -5.22
CA HIS A 120 8.04 4.00 -6.51
C HIS A 120 7.06 5.16 -6.68
N LYS A 121 7.57 6.32 -7.08
CA LYS A 121 6.74 7.52 -7.29
C LYS A 121 5.80 7.37 -8.49
N ARG A 122 6.18 6.57 -9.49
CA ARG A 122 5.42 6.39 -10.72
C ARG A 122 5.16 4.92 -10.99
N SER A 123 3.91 4.61 -11.23
CA SER A 123 3.44 3.26 -11.55
C SER A 123 2.21 3.35 -12.47
N THR A 124 1.64 2.22 -12.83
CA THR A 124 0.36 2.18 -13.54
C THR A 124 -0.76 2.81 -12.71
N ALA A 125 -0.75 2.61 -11.39
CA ALA A 125 -1.72 3.22 -10.48
C ALA A 125 -1.67 4.74 -10.53
N ALA A 126 -0.51 5.35 -10.75
CA ALA A 126 -0.38 6.79 -10.89
C ALA A 126 -1.26 7.41 -11.98
N PHE A 127 -1.59 6.65 -13.04
CA PHE A 127 -2.54 7.08 -14.06
C PHE A 127 -3.99 6.87 -13.64
N LEU A 128 -4.28 5.77 -12.96
CA LEU A 128 -5.63 5.45 -12.51
C LEU A 128 -6.08 6.37 -11.38
N GLU A 129 -5.14 6.74 -10.52
CA GLU A 129 -5.37 7.67 -9.41
C GLU A 129 -5.15 9.14 -9.80
N ASP A 130 -4.93 9.41 -11.09
CA ASP A 130 -4.60 10.75 -11.59
C ASP A 130 -5.75 11.73 -11.39
N GLN A 131 -5.50 12.76 -10.57
CA GLN A 131 -6.40 13.86 -10.29
C GLN A 131 -5.63 15.18 -10.30
N ASP A 132 -6.36 16.29 -10.26
CA ASP A 132 -5.79 17.63 -10.22
C ASP A 132 -5.28 17.97 -8.81
N PHE A 133 -4.13 17.39 -8.42
CA PHE A 133 -3.48 17.64 -7.14
C PHE A 133 -1.97 17.42 -7.22
N PHE A 134 -1.26 17.73 -6.13
CA PHE A 134 0.17 17.52 -6.02
C PHE A 134 0.53 16.04 -6.05
N ARG A 135 1.66 15.71 -6.67
CA ARG A 135 2.19 14.34 -6.75
C ARG A 135 3.20 14.12 -5.64
N PHE A 136 2.78 13.35 -4.68
CA PHE A 136 3.60 12.89 -3.58
C PHE A 136 3.94 11.40 -3.73
N PHE A 137 4.85 10.91 -2.91
CA PHE A 137 5.05 9.48 -2.70
C PHE A 137 5.67 9.20 -1.34
N GLY A 138 5.58 7.95 -0.91
CA GLY A 138 6.11 7.50 0.37
C GLY A 138 5.05 6.88 1.26
N ILE A 139 5.47 6.45 2.43
CA ILE A 139 4.59 5.89 3.48
C ILE A 139 4.01 7.05 4.26
N PHE A 140 2.79 7.49 3.90
CA PHE A 140 2.19 8.71 4.44
C PHE A 140 1.15 8.46 5.54
N ARG A 141 0.79 7.19 5.79
CA ARG A 141 -0.01 6.76 6.94
C ARG A 141 0.77 5.75 7.78
N ASP A 142 0.16 5.30 8.86
CA ASP A 142 0.79 4.37 9.80
C ASP A 142 1.11 3.01 9.17
N VAL A 143 2.12 2.36 9.73
CA VAL A 143 2.48 0.96 9.44
C VAL A 143 2.34 0.18 10.74
N ASN A 144 1.45 -0.79 10.75
CA ASN A 144 1.06 -1.54 11.92
C ASN A 144 1.41 -3.02 11.81
N LEU A 145 1.70 -3.64 12.96
CA LEU A 145 1.74 -5.08 13.10
C LEU A 145 0.61 -5.50 14.03
N TYR A 146 -0.20 -6.47 13.61
CA TYR A 146 -1.18 -7.08 14.49
C TYR A 146 -1.22 -8.60 14.32
N GLY A 147 -1.67 -9.26 15.38
CA GLY A 147 -1.76 -10.71 15.42
C GLY A 147 -3.21 -11.17 15.41
N ILE A 148 -3.54 -12.06 14.48
CA ILE A 148 -4.86 -12.66 14.37
C ILE A 148 -4.86 -13.97 15.18
N PRO A 149 -5.77 -14.15 16.15
CA PRO A 149 -5.93 -15.42 16.86
C PRO A 149 -6.34 -16.54 15.91
N ALA A 150 -6.03 -17.79 16.27
CA ALA A 150 -6.41 -18.95 15.48
C ALA A 150 -7.94 -19.09 15.30
N VAL A 151 -8.69 -18.61 16.28
CA VAL A 151 -10.16 -18.52 16.21
C VAL A 151 -10.54 -17.05 16.29
N HIS A 152 -11.17 -16.54 15.28
CA HIS A 152 -11.57 -15.14 15.15
C HIS A 152 -12.75 -15.01 14.18
N VAL A 153 -13.39 -13.85 14.19
CA VAL A 153 -14.38 -13.50 13.17
C VAL A 153 -13.64 -12.98 11.95
N GLU A 154 -13.68 -13.74 10.87
CA GLU A 154 -13.06 -13.34 9.58
C GLU A 154 -13.93 -12.32 8.85
N ASP A 155 -15.26 -12.51 8.91
CA ASP A 155 -16.21 -11.65 8.24
C ASP A 155 -17.54 -11.59 9.00
N LEU A 156 -18.17 -10.44 9.01
CA LEU A 156 -19.45 -10.20 9.66
C LEU A 156 -20.34 -9.35 8.75
N TRP A 157 -21.36 -9.97 8.18
CA TRP A 157 -22.37 -9.25 7.43
C TRP A 157 -23.64 -9.05 8.25
N ILE A 158 -23.97 -7.80 8.52
CA ILE A 158 -25.12 -7.39 9.34
C ILE A 158 -26.21 -6.87 8.41
N ARG A 159 -27.38 -7.51 8.44
CA ARG A 159 -28.56 -7.13 7.62
C ARG A 159 -29.73 -6.79 8.52
N PRO A 160 -29.91 -5.53 8.93
CA PRO A 160 -31.11 -5.11 9.65
C PRO A 160 -32.29 -5.02 8.70
N LYS A 161 -33.46 -5.52 9.12
CA LYS A 161 -34.73 -5.42 8.42
C LYS A 161 -35.76 -4.79 9.35
N TYR A 162 -36.54 -3.88 8.84
CA TYR A 162 -37.67 -3.29 9.54
C TYR A 162 -38.97 -3.53 8.76
N HIS A 163 -40.01 -3.98 9.47
CA HIS A 163 -41.35 -4.27 8.93
C HIS A 163 -42.32 -3.22 9.43
N PRO A 164 -42.56 -2.15 8.65
CA PRO A 164 -43.42 -1.04 9.08
C PRO A 164 -44.89 -1.46 9.30
N GLU A 165 -45.32 -2.54 8.64
CA GLU A 165 -46.68 -3.06 8.70
C GLU A 165 -47.07 -3.66 10.05
N ASP A 166 -46.11 -4.18 10.80
CA ASP A 166 -46.34 -4.77 12.13
C ASP A 166 -45.37 -4.23 13.24
N GLY A 167 -44.52 -3.27 12.85
CA GLY A 167 -43.58 -2.60 13.75
C GLY A 167 -42.46 -3.46 14.24
N LYS A 168 -42.21 -4.64 13.61
CA LYS A 168 -41.15 -5.55 14.00
C LYS A 168 -39.81 -5.18 13.33
N ALA A 169 -38.75 -5.53 14.01
CA ALA A 169 -37.39 -5.46 13.46
C ALA A 169 -36.72 -6.82 13.57
N GLU A 170 -36.00 -7.19 12.54
CA GLU A 170 -35.17 -8.39 12.47
C GLU A 170 -33.71 -8.01 12.28
N LEU A 171 -32.81 -8.77 12.90
CA LEU A 171 -31.37 -8.66 12.68
C LEU A 171 -30.85 -10.01 12.19
N GLU A 172 -30.45 -10.03 10.92
CA GLU A 172 -29.84 -11.20 10.30
C GLU A 172 -28.32 -11.01 10.29
N LEU A 173 -27.59 -12.00 10.82
CA LEU A 173 -26.13 -11.98 10.91
C LEU A 173 -25.56 -13.18 10.18
N ASP A 174 -24.69 -12.92 9.20
CA ASP A 174 -23.80 -13.93 8.62
C ASP A 174 -22.42 -13.75 9.23
N ILE A 175 -21.93 -14.78 9.93
CA ILE A 175 -20.63 -14.75 10.60
C ILE A 175 -19.75 -15.84 10.00
N ARG A 176 -18.59 -15.45 9.49
CA ARG A 176 -17.56 -16.37 9.06
C ARG A 176 -16.44 -16.41 10.12
N LEU A 177 -16.07 -17.62 10.54
CA LEU A 177 -15.00 -17.87 11.51
C LEU A 177 -13.79 -18.47 10.82
#